data_9118fa4f06406def0602cb646784f35a
#
_entry.id   9118fa4f06406def0602cb646784f35a
#
_cell.length_a   1.000
_cell.length_b   1.000
_cell.length_c   1.000
_cell.angle_alpha   90.00
_cell.angle_beta   90.00
_cell.angle_gamma   90.00
#
_symmetry.space_group_name_H-M   'P 1'
#
loop_
_entity.id
_entity.type
_entity.pdbx_description
1 polymer ?
#
loop_
_entity_poly.entity_id
_entity_poly.type
_entity_poly.pdbx_seq_one_letter_code
_entity_poly.pdbx_strand_id
1 'polypeptide(L)'
;MTSEEIVKKIADAGIVGLGGACFPTQVKLCPPPSFKAECVIINAVECEPYLTADHQLMLEHAEEVMVGVAILMKAVKVNKAFIGIENNKPDAIQLMTKVASSYAGIEVVPLKVKYPQGGEKQLIDAITKRQVASGALPISTGAVVQNVGTAFAVYLSLIHISEPTRP
;
A
#
# COMPACT_ATOMS: atom_id res chain seq x y z
N MET A 1 -17.50 -0.45 -9.60
CA MET A 1 -16.48 0.46 -10.16
C MET A 1 -15.45 -0.34 -10.94
N THR A 2 -15.09 0.11 -12.13
CA THR A 2 -13.98 -0.43 -12.92
C THR A 2 -12.63 0.05 -12.38
N SER A 3 -11.54 -0.56 -12.85
CA SER A 3 -10.16 -0.13 -12.52
C SER A 3 -9.92 1.33 -12.96
N GLU A 4 -10.36 1.68 -14.15
CA GLU A 4 -10.20 3.00 -14.74
C GLU A 4 -10.97 4.08 -13.94
N GLU A 5 -12.18 3.77 -13.50
CA GLU A 5 -12.97 4.66 -12.63
C GLU A 5 -12.30 4.87 -11.26
N ILE A 6 -11.71 3.82 -10.67
CA ILE A 6 -10.97 3.92 -9.41
C ILE A 6 -9.77 4.85 -9.59
N VAL A 7 -8.95 4.62 -10.61
CA VAL A 7 -7.76 5.43 -10.87
C VAL A 7 -8.12 6.89 -11.12
N LYS A 8 -9.20 7.15 -11.89
CA LYS A 8 -9.70 8.50 -12.13
C LYS A 8 -10.11 9.20 -10.82
N LYS A 9 -10.87 8.52 -9.96
CA LYS A 9 -11.29 9.10 -8.66
C LYS A 9 -10.09 9.41 -7.75
N ILE A 10 -9.07 8.54 -7.72
CA ILE A 10 -7.82 8.78 -6.99
C ILE A 10 -7.10 10.01 -7.53
N ALA A 11 -7.07 10.19 -8.87
CA ALA A 11 -6.49 11.36 -9.51
C ALA A 11 -7.27 12.64 -9.20
N ASP A 12 -8.59 12.59 -9.32
CA ASP A 12 -9.49 13.73 -9.05
C ASP A 12 -9.42 14.17 -7.58
N ALA A 13 -9.20 13.22 -6.67
CA ALA A 13 -8.99 13.49 -5.23
C ALA A 13 -7.57 14.01 -4.91
N GLY A 14 -6.65 14.05 -5.88
CA GLY A 14 -5.29 14.56 -5.69
C GLY A 14 -4.43 13.72 -4.76
N ILE A 15 -4.69 12.40 -4.64
CA ILE A 15 -3.96 11.54 -3.70
C ILE A 15 -2.53 11.34 -4.15
N VAL A 16 -1.60 11.66 -3.24
CA VAL A 16 -0.17 11.44 -3.40
C VAL A 16 0.33 10.40 -2.40
N GLY A 17 1.49 9.81 -2.68
CA GLY A 17 2.14 8.87 -1.79
C GLY A 17 2.57 9.53 -0.49
N LEU A 18 2.13 8.99 0.65
CA LEU A 18 2.43 9.49 1.98
C LEU A 18 3.73 8.92 2.58
N GLY A 19 4.49 8.14 1.80
CA GLY A 19 5.79 7.60 2.21
C GLY A 19 6.98 8.57 2.05
N GLY A 20 6.73 9.87 1.94
CA GLY A 20 7.74 10.95 1.92
C GLY A 20 7.98 11.59 0.55
N ALA A 21 7.94 10.84 -0.55
CA ALA A 21 8.25 11.37 -1.89
C ALA A 21 7.10 12.14 -2.56
N CYS A 22 5.90 12.14 -1.99
CA CYS A 22 4.68 12.78 -2.53
C CYS A 22 4.41 12.44 -4.01
N PHE A 23 4.80 11.24 -4.44
CA PHE A 23 4.61 10.82 -5.83
C PHE A 23 3.12 10.59 -6.12
N PRO A 24 2.58 11.07 -7.24
CA PRO A 24 1.16 10.92 -7.56
C PRO A 24 0.73 9.45 -7.61
N THR A 25 -0.24 9.08 -6.76
CA THR A 25 -0.66 7.68 -6.61
C THR A 25 -1.19 7.08 -7.91
N GLN A 26 -2.00 7.85 -8.67
CA GLN A 26 -2.57 7.40 -9.94
C GLN A 26 -1.49 6.98 -10.96
N VAL A 27 -0.31 7.62 -10.94
CA VAL A 27 0.78 7.26 -11.86
C VAL A 27 1.34 5.87 -11.54
N LYS A 28 1.49 5.54 -10.25
CA LYS A 28 1.91 4.19 -9.83
C LYS A 28 0.87 3.11 -10.16
N LEU A 29 -0.41 3.48 -10.21
CA LEU A 29 -1.51 2.55 -10.52
C LEU A 29 -1.71 2.34 -12.03
N CYS A 30 -1.03 3.12 -12.87
CA CYS A 30 -1.02 3.01 -14.33
C CYS A 30 0.38 2.61 -14.82
N PRO A 31 0.81 1.36 -14.62
CA PRO A 31 2.12 0.93 -15.08
C PRO A 31 2.25 1.06 -16.60
N PRO A 32 3.46 1.37 -17.11
CA PRO A 32 3.70 1.40 -18.56
C PRO A 32 3.31 0.06 -19.20
N PRO A 33 2.84 0.06 -20.47
CA PRO A 33 2.38 -1.17 -21.16
C PRO A 33 3.41 -2.30 -21.23
N SER A 34 4.70 -1.96 -21.11
CA SER A 34 5.81 -2.92 -21.10
C SER A 34 5.92 -3.71 -19.79
N PHE A 35 5.24 -3.29 -18.73
CA PHE A 35 5.28 -3.92 -17.41
C PHE A 35 3.89 -4.38 -16.97
N LYS A 36 3.84 -5.54 -16.33
CA LYS A 36 2.61 -6.08 -15.76
C LYS A 36 2.74 -6.11 -14.23
N ALA A 37 1.76 -5.53 -13.54
CA ALA A 37 1.66 -5.70 -12.10
C ALA A 37 1.26 -7.14 -11.76
N GLU A 38 1.90 -7.73 -10.76
CA GLU A 38 1.63 -9.07 -10.23
C GLU A 38 1.11 -8.99 -8.80
N CYS A 39 1.56 -8.01 -8.03
CA CYS A 39 1.12 -7.78 -6.66
C CYS A 39 1.19 -6.31 -6.25
N VAL A 40 0.44 -5.99 -5.19
CA VAL A 40 0.58 -4.75 -4.44
C VAL A 40 1.41 -5.02 -3.19
N ILE A 41 2.32 -4.13 -2.84
CA ILE A 41 3.04 -4.17 -1.57
C ILE A 41 2.68 -2.91 -0.78
N ILE A 42 2.14 -3.10 0.40
CA ILE A 42 1.87 -2.02 1.34
C ILE A 42 3.05 -1.88 2.28
N ASN A 43 3.68 -0.74 2.21
CA ASN A 43 4.77 -0.35 3.09
C ASN A 43 4.18 0.18 4.41
N ALA A 44 4.22 -0.64 5.44
CA ALA A 44 3.92 -0.28 6.83
C ALA A 44 5.18 -0.43 7.71
N VAL A 45 6.34 -0.32 7.08
CA VAL A 45 7.66 -0.32 7.71
C VAL A 45 8.01 1.12 8.08
N GLU A 46 7.74 1.48 9.31
CA GLU A 46 8.02 2.80 9.86
C GLU A 46 9.39 2.74 10.56
N CYS A 47 10.46 2.74 9.74
CA CYS A 47 11.82 2.54 10.22
C CYS A 47 12.51 3.83 10.74
N GLU A 48 11.91 5.02 10.55
CA GLU A 48 12.43 6.27 11.08
C GLU A 48 12.22 6.36 12.60
N PRO A 49 13.25 6.70 13.38
CA PRO A 49 13.13 6.86 14.82
C PRO A 49 12.07 7.90 15.20
N TYR A 50 11.31 7.63 16.24
CA TYR A 50 10.25 8.48 16.79
C TYR A 50 9.02 8.71 15.91
N LEU A 51 8.92 8.09 14.72
CA LEU A 51 7.68 8.07 13.94
C LEU A 51 6.80 6.91 14.39
N THR A 52 5.52 7.19 14.63
CA THR A 52 4.51 6.23 15.07
C THR A 52 3.17 6.41 14.35
N ALA A 53 3.14 7.23 13.31
CA ALA A 53 1.91 7.57 12.59
C ALA A 53 1.32 6.36 11.87
N ASP A 54 2.13 5.59 11.15
CA ASP A 54 1.69 4.40 10.42
C ASP A 54 1.32 3.27 11.40
N HIS A 55 2.05 3.14 12.52
CA HIS A 55 1.72 2.19 13.58
C HIS A 55 0.35 2.49 14.19
N GLN A 56 0.13 3.74 14.62
CA GLN A 56 -1.14 4.16 15.20
C GLN A 56 -2.30 4.01 14.21
N LEU A 57 -2.09 4.37 12.95
CA LEU A 57 -3.07 4.20 11.89
C LEU A 57 -3.53 2.73 11.75
N MET A 58 -2.59 1.79 11.77
CA MET A 58 -2.92 0.36 11.71
C MET A 58 -3.71 -0.12 12.91
N LEU A 59 -3.47 0.43 14.10
CA LEU A 59 -4.20 0.06 15.31
C LEU A 59 -5.62 0.65 15.34
N GLU A 60 -5.78 1.87 14.87
CA GLU A 60 -7.07 2.58 14.93
C GLU A 60 -7.99 2.31 13.74
N HIS A 61 -7.40 2.05 12.55
CA HIS A 61 -8.10 2.00 11.27
C HIS A 61 -7.77 0.75 10.43
N ALA A 62 -7.59 -0.40 11.09
CA ALA A 62 -7.19 -1.65 10.43
C ALA A 62 -8.13 -2.07 9.29
N GLU A 63 -9.45 -2.02 9.51
CA GLU A 63 -10.45 -2.39 8.51
C GLU A 63 -10.45 -1.45 7.31
N GLU A 64 -10.39 -0.15 7.55
CA GLU A 64 -10.36 0.88 6.52
C GLU A 64 -9.10 0.76 5.66
N VAL A 65 -7.95 0.48 6.29
CA VAL A 65 -6.71 0.19 5.57
C VAL A 65 -6.88 -1.03 4.66
N MET A 66 -7.48 -2.13 5.15
CA MET A 66 -7.70 -3.33 4.34
C MET A 66 -8.62 -3.07 3.15
N VAL A 67 -9.68 -2.28 3.33
CA VAL A 67 -10.53 -1.85 2.22
C VAL A 67 -9.72 -1.04 1.21
N GLY A 68 -8.88 -0.10 1.66
CA GLY A 68 -7.98 0.65 0.81
C GLY A 68 -7.02 -0.24 0.01
N VAL A 69 -6.46 -1.27 0.65
CA VAL A 69 -5.60 -2.27 -0.02
C VAL A 69 -6.39 -3.03 -1.10
N ALA A 70 -7.60 -3.49 -0.79
CA ALA A 70 -8.45 -4.19 -1.76
C ALA A 70 -8.81 -3.29 -2.97
N ILE A 71 -9.04 -2.00 -2.73
CA ILE A 71 -9.26 -1.02 -3.79
C ILE A 71 -8.02 -0.88 -4.67
N LEU A 72 -6.82 -0.77 -4.08
CA LEU A 72 -5.56 -0.69 -4.80
C LEU A 72 -5.31 -1.96 -5.65
N MET A 73 -5.56 -3.15 -5.09
CA MET A 73 -5.49 -4.42 -5.84
C MET A 73 -6.40 -4.40 -7.08
N LYS A 74 -7.64 -3.93 -6.92
CA LYS A 74 -8.60 -3.80 -8.02
C LYS A 74 -8.15 -2.77 -9.05
N ALA A 75 -7.57 -1.66 -8.61
CA ALA A 75 -7.06 -0.60 -9.51
C ALA A 75 -5.97 -1.13 -10.44
N VAL A 76 -5.02 -1.93 -9.95
CA VAL A 76 -3.94 -2.49 -10.76
C VAL A 76 -4.25 -3.90 -11.32
N LYS A 77 -5.46 -4.41 -11.10
CA LYS A 77 -5.96 -5.72 -11.62
C LYS A 77 -5.11 -6.90 -11.13
N VAL A 78 -4.74 -6.93 -9.85
CA VAL A 78 -4.01 -8.04 -9.22
C VAL A 78 -4.82 -8.72 -8.13
N ASN A 79 -4.46 -9.96 -7.82
CA ASN A 79 -5.15 -10.79 -6.82
C ASN A 79 -4.30 -11.03 -5.56
N LYS A 80 -3.13 -10.38 -5.46
CA LYS A 80 -2.23 -10.54 -4.31
C LYS A 80 -1.79 -9.18 -3.79
N ALA A 81 -1.79 -9.04 -2.48
CA ALA A 81 -1.16 -7.93 -1.79
C ALA A 81 -0.40 -8.42 -0.56
N PHE A 82 0.71 -7.75 -0.26
CA PHE A 82 1.52 -8.00 0.93
C PHE A 82 1.60 -6.73 1.76
N ILE A 83 1.43 -6.86 3.08
CA ILE A 83 1.59 -5.74 4.01
C ILE A 83 2.84 -6.00 4.84
N GLY A 84 3.91 -5.26 4.57
CA GLY A 84 5.17 -5.38 5.30
C GLY A 84 5.14 -4.57 6.60
N ILE A 85 5.29 -5.22 7.74
CA ILE A 85 5.32 -4.59 9.07
C ILE A 85 6.57 -5.06 9.80
N GLU A 86 7.29 -4.15 10.49
CA GLU A 86 8.43 -4.53 11.30
C GLU A 86 8.03 -5.34 12.53
N ASN A 87 8.84 -6.35 12.89
CA ASN A 87 8.55 -7.28 13.98
C ASN A 87 8.65 -6.67 15.39
N ASN A 88 9.04 -5.41 15.52
CA ASN A 88 8.94 -4.62 16.76
C ASN A 88 7.53 -4.04 17.01
N LYS A 89 6.57 -4.32 16.13
CA LYS A 89 5.16 -3.91 16.25
C LYS A 89 4.23 -5.14 16.31
N PRO A 90 4.35 -6.00 17.34
CA PRO A 90 3.62 -7.28 17.41
C PRO A 90 2.09 -7.09 17.51
N ASP A 91 1.64 -6.01 18.15
CA ASP A 91 0.24 -5.59 18.25
C ASP A 91 -0.38 -5.30 16.88
N ALA A 92 0.29 -4.48 16.08
CA ALA A 92 -0.15 -4.18 14.71
C ALA A 92 -0.12 -5.44 13.82
N ILE A 93 0.92 -6.28 13.91
CA ILE A 93 1.00 -7.54 13.16
C ILE A 93 -0.17 -8.45 13.52
N GLN A 94 -0.48 -8.62 14.81
CA GLN A 94 -1.58 -9.47 15.25
C GLN A 94 -2.93 -8.95 14.75
N LEU A 95 -3.20 -7.65 14.92
CA LEU A 95 -4.45 -7.04 14.49
C LEU A 95 -4.62 -7.09 12.97
N MET A 96 -3.61 -6.65 12.23
CA MET A 96 -3.65 -6.63 10.76
C MET A 96 -3.78 -8.04 10.18
N THR A 97 -3.10 -9.05 10.76
CA THR A 97 -3.25 -10.45 10.33
C THR A 97 -4.66 -10.97 10.58
N LYS A 98 -5.26 -10.64 11.74
CA LYS A 98 -6.65 -11.01 12.05
C LYS A 98 -7.63 -10.41 11.05
N VAL A 99 -7.49 -9.12 10.75
CA VAL A 99 -8.36 -8.44 9.77
C VAL A 99 -8.12 -8.97 8.35
N ALA A 100 -6.85 -9.16 7.95
CA ALA A 100 -6.50 -9.69 6.63
C ALA A 100 -7.11 -11.05 6.35
N SER A 101 -7.38 -11.87 7.38
CA SER A 101 -7.99 -13.20 7.19
C SER A 101 -9.38 -13.16 6.53
N SER A 102 -10.06 -12.01 6.57
CA SER A 102 -11.36 -11.79 5.91
C SER A 102 -11.21 -11.31 4.46
N TYR A 103 -9.98 -11.06 3.99
CA TYR A 103 -9.71 -10.53 2.65
C TYR A 103 -8.88 -11.51 1.83
N ALA A 104 -9.45 -12.03 0.74
CA ALA A 104 -8.73 -12.96 -0.13
C ALA A 104 -7.51 -12.30 -0.80
N GLY A 105 -6.36 -12.97 -0.71
CA GLY A 105 -5.13 -12.55 -1.38
C GLY A 105 -4.33 -11.46 -0.67
N ILE A 106 -4.71 -11.04 0.54
CA ILE A 106 -3.93 -10.11 1.36
C ILE A 106 -3.18 -10.88 2.44
N GLU A 107 -1.88 -10.68 2.54
CA GLU A 107 -0.99 -11.33 3.49
C GLU A 107 -0.16 -10.31 4.26
N VAL A 108 -0.08 -10.46 5.58
CA VAL A 108 0.80 -9.66 6.45
C VAL A 108 2.14 -10.36 6.57
N VAL A 109 3.21 -9.63 6.26
CA VAL A 109 4.58 -10.15 6.28
C VAL A 109 5.39 -9.45 7.37
N PRO A 110 5.70 -10.14 8.48
CA PRO A 110 6.60 -9.62 9.51
C PRO A 110 8.03 -9.47 8.96
N LEU A 111 8.60 -8.29 9.10
CA LEU A 111 9.93 -7.96 8.62
C LEU A 111 10.89 -7.68 9.78
N LYS A 112 12.16 -7.97 9.58
CA LYS A 112 13.20 -7.66 10.58
C LYS A 112 13.36 -6.15 10.68
N VAL A 113 13.54 -5.64 11.90
CA VAL A 113 13.92 -4.25 12.13
C VAL A 113 15.31 -4.02 11.54
N LYS A 114 15.38 -3.20 10.51
CA LYS A 114 16.61 -2.88 9.80
C LYS A 114 16.43 -1.53 9.06
N TYR A 115 17.39 -0.64 9.22
CA TYR A 115 17.40 0.61 8.44
C TYR A 115 18.23 0.43 7.16
N PRO A 116 17.74 0.81 5.98
CA PRO A 116 16.42 1.35 5.63
C PRO A 116 15.45 0.28 5.07
N GLN A 117 14.87 -0.56 5.93
CA GLN A 117 13.95 -1.65 5.53
C GLN A 117 12.71 -1.11 4.77
N GLY A 118 12.26 0.12 5.09
CA GLY A 118 11.15 0.80 4.43
C GLY A 118 11.49 1.37 3.05
N GLY A 119 12.74 1.31 2.61
CA GLY A 119 13.10 1.67 1.25
C GLY A 119 12.40 0.78 0.22
N GLU A 120 11.82 1.37 -0.82
CA GLU A 120 10.96 0.65 -1.78
C GLU A 120 11.64 -0.59 -2.38
N LYS A 121 12.90 -0.47 -2.78
CA LYS A 121 13.67 -1.58 -3.37
C LYS A 121 14.00 -2.67 -2.35
N GLN A 122 14.37 -2.28 -1.13
CA GLN A 122 14.66 -3.19 -0.03
C GLN A 122 13.42 -3.97 0.40
N LEU A 123 12.27 -3.28 0.44
CA LEU A 123 11.00 -3.90 0.79
C LEU A 123 10.57 -4.93 -0.26
N ILE A 124 10.71 -4.61 -1.55
CA ILE A 124 10.42 -5.54 -2.64
C ILE A 124 11.28 -6.81 -2.51
N ASP A 125 12.60 -6.66 -2.31
CA ASP A 125 13.51 -7.79 -2.14
C ASP A 125 13.16 -8.62 -0.89
N ALA A 126 12.88 -7.96 0.23
CA ALA A 126 12.53 -8.63 1.47
C ALA A 126 11.27 -9.51 1.34
N ILE A 127 10.25 -9.04 0.61
CA ILE A 127 8.95 -9.72 0.47
C ILE A 127 8.98 -10.71 -0.71
N THR A 128 9.43 -10.29 -1.89
CA THR A 128 9.29 -11.07 -3.13
C THR A 128 10.53 -11.87 -3.49
N LYS A 129 11.67 -11.61 -2.85
CA LYS A 129 13.00 -12.13 -3.20
C LYS A 129 13.45 -11.75 -4.62
N ARG A 130 12.88 -10.68 -5.17
CA ARG A 130 13.23 -10.11 -6.48
C ARG A 130 13.95 -8.79 -6.27
N GLN A 131 15.06 -8.61 -6.98
CA GLN A 131 15.85 -7.38 -6.89
C GLN A 131 15.53 -6.42 -8.02
N VAL A 132 15.31 -5.17 -7.68
CA VAL A 132 15.18 -4.08 -8.66
C VAL A 132 16.56 -3.70 -9.14
N ALA A 133 16.84 -3.88 -10.42
CA ALA A 133 18.12 -3.52 -11.01
C ALA A 133 18.44 -2.03 -10.84
N SER A 134 19.73 -1.68 -10.89
CA SER A 134 20.15 -0.27 -10.83
C SER A 134 19.53 0.52 -11.98
N GLY A 135 18.93 1.68 -11.68
CA GLY A 135 18.23 2.51 -12.67
C GLY A 135 16.85 2.00 -13.10
N ALA A 136 16.47 0.76 -12.73
CA ALA A 136 15.15 0.23 -13.07
C ALA A 136 14.06 0.74 -12.12
N LEU A 137 12.83 0.78 -12.65
CA LEU A 137 11.64 1.10 -11.85
C LEU A 137 11.20 -0.11 -11.00
N PRO A 138 10.63 0.10 -9.81
CA PRO A 138 10.08 -0.96 -8.96
C PRO A 138 9.12 -1.91 -9.70
N ILE A 139 8.30 -1.39 -10.58
CA ILE A 139 7.34 -2.17 -11.38
C ILE A 139 8.00 -3.22 -12.28
N SER A 140 9.30 -3.11 -12.59
CA SER A 140 10.04 -4.12 -13.35
C SER A 140 10.07 -5.49 -12.66
N THR A 141 9.84 -5.53 -11.35
CA THR A 141 9.68 -6.76 -10.56
C THR A 141 8.23 -7.27 -10.48
N GLY A 142 7.29 -6.57 -11.11
CA GLY A 142 5.86 -6.85 -10.99
C GLY A 142 5.19 -6.29 -9.73
N ALA A 143 5.93 -5.56 -8.88
CA ALA A 143 5.41 -5.02 -7.64
C ALA A 143 5.01 -3.53 -7.77
N VAL A 144 3.83 -3.19 -7.27
CA VAL A 144 3.37 -1.81 -7.06
C VAL A 144 3.40 -1.53 -5.57
N VAL A 145 4.27 -0.61 -5.14
CA VAL A 145 4.46 -0.30 -3.72
C VAL A 145 3.71 0.97 -3.35
N GLN A 146 2.93 0.92 -2.28
CA GLN A 146 2.22 2.06 -1.69
C GLN A 146 2.44 2.09 -0.16
N ASN A 147 2.45 3.28 0.43
CA ASN A 147 2.49 3.42 1.89
C ASN A 147 1.12 3.07 2.51
N VAL A 148 1.10 2.61 3.76
CA VAL A 148 -0.13 2.23 4.47
C VAL A 148 -1.08 3.42 4.64
N GLY A 149 -0.57 4.61 4.95
CA GLY A 149 -1.36 5.85 5.00
C GLY A 149 -1.96 6.22 3.64
N THR A 150 -1.25 5.93 2.54
CA THR A 150 -1.80 6.11 1.18
C THR A 150 -2.98 5.17 0.93
N ALA A 151 -2.92 3.92 1.39
CA ALA A 151 -4.05 2.99 1.27
C ALA A 151 -5.27 3.50 2.05
N PHE A 152 -5.07 4.03 3.24
CA PHE A 152 -6.13 4.66 4.03
C PHE A 152 -6.70 5.91 3.34
N ALA A 153 -5.85 6.78 2.77
CA ALA A 153 -6.29 7.95 2.02
C ALA A 153 -7.13 7.57 0.79
N VAL A 154 -6.76 6.48 0.10
CA VAL A 154 -7.56 5.93 -1.01
C VAL A 154 -8.93 5.47 -0.53
N TYR A 155 -9.02 4.78 0.60
CA TYR A 155 -10.29 4.42 1.22
C TYR A 155 -11.16 5.66 1.48
N LEU A 156 -10.62 6.65 2.18
CA LEU A 156 -11.34 7.88 2.51
C LEU A 156 -11.85 8.61 1.27
N SER A 157 -11.02 8.74 0.24
CA SER A 157 -11.38 9.46 -0.99
C SER A 157 -12.58 8.84 -1.72
N LEU A 158 -12.69 7.50 -1.68
CA LEU A 158 -13.78 6.80 -2.36
C LEU A 158 -15.09 6.84 -1.57
N ILE A 159 -15.01 6.90 -0.24
CA ILE A 159 -16.19 7.02 0.64
C ILE A 159 -16.71 8.45 0.66
N HIS A 160 -15.86 9.44 0.92
CA HIS A 160 -16.29 10.84 1.01
C HIS A 160 -16.79 11.43 -0.31
N ILE A 161 -16.25 10.98 -1.45
CA ILE A 161 -16.76 11.41 -2.78
C ILE A 161 -18.11 10.75 -3.09
N SER A 162 -18.45 9.66 -2.42
CA SER A 162 -19.74 8.95 -2.61
C SER A 162 -20.84 9.44 -1.68
N GLU A 163 -20.50 10.19 -0.65
CA GLU A 163 -21.49 10.83 0.22
C GLU A 163 -21.81 12.25 -0.30
N PRO A 164 -23.10 12.59 -0.54
CA PRO A 164 -23.47 13.96 -0.84
C PRO A 164 -23.10 14.82 0.37
N THR A 165 -22.27 15.84 0.17
CA THR A 165 -22.05 16.88 1.16
C THR A 165 -23.41 17.37 1.64
N ARG A 166 -23.75 17.09 2.89
CA ARG A 166 -24.92 17.69 3.51
C ARG A 166 -24.72 19.20 3.53
N PRO A 167 -25.70 19.99 3.05
CA PRO A 167 -25.65 21.45 3.15
C PRO A 167 -25.61 21.93 4.60
#